data_f46eac60b9607229aba1abe51f862367
#
_entry.id   f46eac60b9607229aba1abe51f862367
#
_cell.length_a   1.000
_cell.length_b   1.000
_cell.length_c   1.000
_cell.angle_alpha   90.00
_cell.angle_beta   90.00
_cell.angle_gamma   90.00
#
_symmetry.space_group_name_H-M   'P 1'
#
loop_
_entity.id
_entity.type
_entity.pdbx_description
1 polymer ?
#
loop_
_entity_poly.entity_id
_entity_poly.type
_entity_poly.pdbx_seq_one_letter_code
_entity_poly.pdbx_strand_id
1 'polypeptide(L)'
;LVGSEMCIRDSLLEFETPEDLRTLFAAGIPQRWTVLAGGNNILFTQDYDGLLVTPVARQIAQLSDDGETACIRVDAGVEWDDLVEWAVGRGLWGIENLSLIPGKAGAAPVQNIGAYGCEAKDVIERVEMYCVETGTILTLDAAHCGFGYRESVFKHDLKGRVIITAIEIRLSHTPRPKLGYGDVEREVEARGGATLRNIREAICSIRRAKLPDPAVLGNAGSFFKNPVVEAPVAERLLAEYPDMPHYAAPEGRIKLAAGWLIDRAGMKGYREGSVGVHERQALVLVNHGGATGGEVIAFARTVQAKVREKFGTEIDTEVNIL
;
A
#
# COMPACT_ATOMS: atom_id res chain seq x y z
N LEU A 1 12.19 -6.33 -1.41
CA LEU A 1 12.33 -7.16 -2.62
C LEU A 1 11.77 -8.53 -2.32
N VAL A 2 10.65 -8.86 -2.92
CA VAL A 2 9.98 -10.13 -2.71
C VAL A 2 10.79 -11.23 -3.35
N GLY A 3 11.57 -11.96 -2.57
CA GLY A 3 12.05 -13.32 -2.76
C GLY A 3 12.32 -13.88 -4.17
N SER A 4 12.62 -13.05 -5.13
CA SER A 4 13.23 -13.48 -6.38
C SER A 4 14.72 -13.17 -6.25
N GLU A 5 15.58 -14.15 -6.51
CA GLU A 5 17.02 -13.96 -6.65
C GLU A 5 17.35 -13.14 -7.91
N MET A 6 16.62 -12.04 -8.13
CA MET A 6 16.83 -11.23 -9.31
C MET A 6 17.89 -10.18 -9.04
N CYS A 7 18.91 -10.20 -9.85
CA CYS A 7 19.95 -9.19 -9.88
C CYS A 7 19.36 -7.87 -10.39
N ILE A 8 19.37 -6.86 -9.54
CA ILE A 8 19.27 -5.46 -9.98
C ILE A 8 20.59 -5.18 -10.70
N ARG A 9 20.58 -5.22 -12.03
CA ARG A 9 21.84 -5.30 -12.79
C ARG A 9 22.58 -3.98 -12.87
N ASP A 10 21.93 -2.80 -12.89
CA ASP A 10 22.68 -1.67 -13.38
C ASP A 10 22.77 -0.45 -12.47
N SER A 11 21.72 0.06 -11.86
CA SER A 11 21.89 1.28 -11.04
C SER A 11 20.75 1.47 -10.07
N LEU A 12 21.01 1.27 -8.79
CA LEU A 12 20.21 1.79 -7.72
C LEU A 12 20.86 3.11 -7.24
N LEU A 13 20.17 4.22 -7.45
CA LEU A 13 20.64 5.54 -7.01
C LEU A 13 19.76 6.06 -5.88
N GLU A 14 20.41 6.48 -4.81
CA GLU A 14 19.79 7.10 -3.65
C GLU A 14 19.75 8.60 -3.83
N PHE A 15 18.66 9.24 -3.36
CA PHE A 15 18.57 10.71 -3.28
C PHE A 15 18.04 11.14 -1.92
N GLU A 16 18.60 12.22 -1.42
CA GLU A 16 18.14 12.92 -0.21
C GLU A 16 17.46 14.24 -0.55
N THR A 17 17.90 14.91 -1.59
CA THR A 17 17.47 16.26 -1.94
C THR A 17 16.95 16.33 -3.38
N PRO A 18 16.14 17.35 -3.71
CA PRO A 18 15.79 17.64 -5.11
C PRO A 18 17.02 17.94 -6.00
N GLU A 19 18.12 18.43 -5.43
CA GLU A 19 19.34 18.72 -6.17
C GLU A 19 20.04 17.44 -6.62
N ASP A 20 19.99 16.37 -5.81
CA ASP A 20 20.48 15.06 -6.22
C ASP A 20 19.73 14.57 -7.46
N LEU A 21 18.40 14.76 -7.50
CA LEU A 21 17.58 14.42 -8.65
C LEU A 21 17.90 15.29 -9.87
N ARG A 22 18.15 16.59 -9.69
CA ARG A 22 18.58 17.46 -10.79
C ARG A 22 19.92 16.99 -11.35
N THR A 23 20.87 16.68 -10.48
CA THR A 23 22.18 16.15 -10.88
C THR A 23 22.05 14.83 -11.62
N LEU A 24 21.21 13.93 -11.11
CA LEU A 24 20.95 12.64 -11.71
C LEU A 24 20.39 12.75 -13.12
N PHE A 25 19.40 13.62 -13.32
CA PHE A 25 18.73 13.78 -14.62
C PHE A 25 19.38 14.84 -15.52
N ALA A 26 20.43 15.55 -15.06
CA ALA A 26 21.12 16.56 -15.86
C ALA A 26 21.78 16.01 -17.12
N ALA A 27 22.20 14.75 -17.12
CA ALA A 27 22.78 14.06 -18.29
C ALA A 27 21.73 13.55 -19.29
N GLY A 28 20.46 13.75 -18.99
CA GLY A 28 19.31 13.27 -19.78
C GLY A 28 18.45 12.26 -19.01
N ILE A 29 17.20 12.14 -19.40
CA ILE A 29 16.26 11.17 -18.80
C ILE A 29 16.56 9.78 -19.36
N PRO A 30 16.89 8.79 -18.51
CA PRO A 30 17.09 7.41 -18.98
C PRO A 30 15.82 6.89 -19.69
N GLN A 31 15.99 6.07 -20.70
CA GLN A 31 14.87 5.47 -21.43
C GLN A 31 13.95 4.65 -20.52
N ARG A 32 14.54 4.01 -19.50
CA ARG A 32 13.78 3.23 -18.51
C ARG A 32 14.27 3.60 -17.09
N TRP A 33 13.34 4.04 -16.27
CA TRP A 33 13.60 4.30 -14.87
C TRP A 33 12.33 4.08 -14.03
N THR A 34 12.50 3.83 -12.73
CA THR A 34 11.38 3.74 -11.78
C THR A 34 11.82 4.09 -10.37
N VAL A 35 10.86 4.50 -9.54
CA VAL A 35 11.10 4.73 -8.11
C VAL A 35 10.93 3.43 -7.36
N LEU A 36 11.96 3.02 -6.65
CA LEU A 36 11.94 1.91 -5.71
C LEU A 36 11.97 2.46 -4.29
N ALA A 37 10.80 2.54 -3.64
CA ALA A 37 10.73 2.97 -2.24
C ALA A 37 11.18 1.83 -1.30
N GLY A 38 10.25 1.12 -0.65
CA GLY A 38 10.56 -0.04 0.19
C GLY A 38 10.54 -1.40 -0.53
N GLY A 39 10.19 -1.44 -1.83
CA GLY A 39 10.05 -2.70 -2.58
C GLY A 39 8.87 -3.60 -2.13
N ASN A 40 7.99 -3.08 -1.27
CA ASN A 40 6.97 -3.88 -0.58
C ASN A 40 5.72 -4.18 -1.44
N ASN A 41 5.59 -3.52 -2.59
CA ASN A 41 4.47 -3.69 -3.52
C ASN A 41 4.95 -3.74 -4.99
N ILE A 42 6.07 -4.41 -5.22
CA ILE A 42 6.69 -4.57 -6.54
C ILE A 42 7.07 -6.05 -6.73
N LEU A 43 6.81 -6.57 -7.91
CA LEU A 43 7.28 -7.85 -8.38
C LEU A 43 8.07 -7.66 -9.66
N PHE A 44 9.35 -8.01 -9.64
CA PHE A 44 10.17 -8.12 -10.84
C PHE A 44 9.94 -9.49 -11.50
N THR A 45 9.63 -9.50 -12.79
CA THR A 45 9.44 -10.73 -13.57
C THR A 45 10.67 -11.12 -14.37
N GLN A 46 11.61 -10.20 -14.49
CA GLN A 46 12.91 -10.35 -15.15
C GLN A 46 13.90 -9.36 -14.55
N ASP A 47 15.17 -9.45 -14.93
CA ASP A 47 16.17 -8.45 -14.60
C ASP A 47 15.70 -7.06 -15.05
N TYR A 48 15.85 -6.06 -14.19
CA TYR A 48 15.46 -4.71 -14.53
C TYR A 48 16.63 -3.99 -15.22
N ASP A 49 16.52 -3.84 -16.53
CA ASP A 49 17.46 -3.06 -17.35
C ASP A 49 17.00 -1.59 -17.33
N GLY A 50 17.54 -0.81 -16.38
CA GLY A 50 17.18 0.59 -16.18
C GLY A 50 17.61 1.14 -14.82
N LEU A 51 17.32 2.42 -14.62
CA LEU A 51 17.64 3.15 -13.41
C LEU A 51 16.57 2.94 -12.34
N LEU A 52 16.95 2.47 -11.15
CA LEU A 52 16.14 2.49 -9.95
C LEU A 52 16.54 3.69 -9.09
N VAL A 53 15.56 4.49 -8.68
CA VAL A 53 15.78 5.68 -7.84
C VAL A 53 15.08 5.49 -6.50
N THR A 54 15.79 5.64 -5.38
CA THR A 54 15.22 5.42 -4.05
C THR A 54 15.39 6.64 -3.15
N PRO A 55 14.30 7.11 -2.48
CA PRO A 55 14.38 8.17 -1.48
C PRO A 55 15.03 7.64 -0.20
N VAL A 56 16.00 8.40 0.34
CA VAL A 56 16.68 8.07 1.61
C VAL A 56 16.57 9.17 2.67
N ALA A 57 16.14 10.38 2.31
CA ALA A 57 15.84 11.44 3.28
C ALA A 57 14.77 11.00 4.29
N ARG A 58 14.98 11.27 5.59
CA ARG A 58 14.14 10.73 6.68
C ARG A 58 13.72 11.79 7.70
N GLN A 59 13.57 13.03 7.28
CA GLN A 59 13.13 14.09 8.18
C GLN A 59 11.60 14.04 8.37
N ILE A 60 11.16 14.18 9.62
CA ILE A 60 9.78 14.47 10.02
C ILE A 60 9.83 15.86 10.70
N ALA A 61 9.19 16.85 10.08
CA ALA A 61 9.22 18.24 10.55
C ALA A 61 7.78 18.73 10.81
N GLN A 62 7.52 19.22 12.01
CA GLN A 62 6.28 19.90 12.32
C GLN A 62 6.34 21.33 11.74
N LEU A 63 5.44 21.61 10.79
CA LEU A 63 5.35 22.92 10.12
C LEU A 63 4.54 23.92 10.92
N SER A 64 3.43 23.47 11.52
CA SER A 64 2.55 24.27 12.37
C SER A 64 1.81 23.38 13.36
N ASP A 65 1.34 24.02 14.43
CA ASP A 65 0.48 23.42 15.44
C ASP A 65 -0.38 24.54 16.04
N ASP A 66 -1.69 24.39 15.96
CA ASP A 66 -2.66 25.35 16.48
C ASP A 66 -3.34 24.87 17.77
N GLY A 67 -2.91 23.72 18.32
CA GLY A 67 -3.48 23.07 19.50
C GLY A 67 -4.68 22.18 19.20
N GLU A 68 -5.29 22.28 18.02
CA GLU A 68 -6.33 21.38 17.53
C GLU A 68 -5.78 20.40 16.51
N THR A 69 -4.91 20.89 15.61
CA THR A 69 -4.27 20.09 14.56
C THR A 69 -2.80 20.47 14.40
N ALA A 70 -1.99 19.52 13.98
CA ALA A 70 -0.60 19.73 13.61
C ALA A 70 -0.40 19.39 12.12
N CYS A 71 0.28 20.29 11.39
CA CYS A 71 0.72 20.03 10.01
C CYS A 71 2.16 19.54 10.04
N ILE A 72 2.41 18.38 9.43
CA ILE A 72 3.68 17.67 9.47
C ILE A 72 4.16 17.45 8.04
N ARG A 73 5.39 17.91 7.73
CA ARG A 73 6.11 17.54 6.50
C ARG A 73 6.95 16.30 6.77
N VAL A 74 6.86 15.34 5.88
CA VAL A 74 7.50 14.03 5.99
C VAL A 74 8.25 13.74 4.70
N ASP A 75 9.57 13.54 4.79
CA ASP A 75 10.36 13.17 3.64
C ASP A 75 9.96 11.81 3.07
N ALA A 76 10.10 11.65 1.76
CA ALA A 76 9.67 10.43 1.05
C ALA A 76 10.37 9.15 1.52
N GLY A 77 11.57 9.24 2.09
CA GLY A 77 12.36 8.11 2.59
C GLY A 77 12.02 7.65 4.01
N VAL A 78 11.15 8.36 4.73
CA VAL A 78 10.69 7.96 6.07
C VAL A 78 9.92 6.64 5.97
N GLU A 79 10.24 5.64 6.80
CA GLU A 79 9.43 4.43 6.89
C GLU A 79 8.03 4.81 7.44
N TRP A 80 6.99 4.32 6.79
CA TRP A 80 5.62 4.69 7.15
C TRP A 80 5.27 4.35 8.60
N ASP A 81 5.71 3.18 9.09
CA ASP A 81 5.41 2.78 10.47
C ASP A 81 6.18 3.60 11.51
N ASP A 82 7.39 4.10 11.17
CA ASP A 82 8.13 5.05 12.01
C ASP A 82 7.39 6.38 12.13
N LEU A 83 6.76 6.85 11.03
CA LEU A 83 5.89 8.04 11.07
C LEU A 83 4.68 7.81 11.98
N VAL A 84 4.03 6.66 11.88
CA VAL A 84 2.89 6.32 12.75
C VAL A 84 3.31 6.29 14.22
N GLU A 85 4.43 5.66 14.53
CA GLU A 85 4.97 5.62 15.91
C GLU A 85 5.32 7.01 16.43
N TRP A 86 5.95 7.84 15.58
CA TRP A 86 6.27 9.23 15.87
C TRP A 86 5.02 10.05 16.24
N ALA A 87 3.92 9.89 15.46
CA ALA A 87 2.65 10.57 15.68
C ALA A 87 1.96 10.10 16.97
N VAL A 88 1.88 8.78 17.20
CA VAL A 88 1.31 8.18 18.42
C VAL A 88 2.07 8.66 19.66
N GLY A 89 3.41 8.71 19.60
CA GLY A 89 4.26 9.20 20.69
C GLY A 89 4.03 10.67 21.05
N ARG A 90 3.43 11.46 20.14
CA ARG A 90 3.10 12.89 20.33
C ARG A 90 1.61 13.16 20.60
N GLY A 91 0.80 12.11 20.72
CA GLY A 91 -0.63 12.25 20.95
C GLY A 91 -1.41 12.73 19.71
N LEU A 92 -0.85 12.54 18.50
CA LEU A 92 -1.44 12.97 17.24
C LEU A 92 -2.24 11.84 16.59
N TRP A 93 -3.53 12.09 16.35
CA TRP A 93 -4.50 11.14 15.79
C TRP A 93 -4.64 11.28 14.29
N GLY A 94 -4.95 10.16 13.61
CA GLY A 94 -5.35 10.13 12.20
C GLY A 94 -4.71 9.02 11.39
N ILE A 95 -3.54 8.48 11.83
CA ILE A 95 -2.81 7.42 11.12
C ILE A 95 -2.56 6.16 11.96
N GLU A 96 -3.05 6.08 13.18
CA GLU A 96 -2.86 4.95 14.10
C GLU A 96 -3.38 3.62 13.53
N ASN A 97 -4.46 3.65 12.75
CA ASN A 97 -4.99 2.47 12.06
C ASN A 97 -4.10 2.00 10.90
N LEU A 98 -3.18 2.83 10.42
CA LEU A 98 -2.24 2.52 9.36
C LEU A 98 -0.91 1.99 9.89
N SER A 99 -0.88 1.58 11.17
CA SER A 99 0.29 0.98 11.83
C SER A 99 0.76 -0.29 11.13
N LEU A 100 2.09 -0.50 11.14
CA LEU A 100 2.77 -1.68 10.60
C LEU A 100 2.51 -1.91 9.09
N ILE A 101 2.11 -0.88 8.33
CA ILE A 101 2.11 -0.95 6.87
C ILE A 101 3.56 -0.78 6.42
N PRO A 102 4.14 -1.76 5.70
CA PRO A 102 5.51 -1.65 5.22
C PRO A 102 5.61 -0.65 4.07
N GLY A 103 6.76 0.00 3.96
CA GLY A 103 7.08 0.93 2.88
C GLY A 103 7.33 2.36 3.38
N LYS A 104 7.72 3.22 2.44
CA LYS A 104 8.14 4.59 2.72
C LYS A 104 7.01 5.60 2.51
N ALA A 105 7.07 6.73 3.21
CA ALA A 105 6.07 7.80 3.18
C ALA A 105 5.80 8.32 1.75
N GLY A 106 6.85 8.45 0.92
CA GLY A 106 6.68 8.85 -0.48
C GLY A 106 5.91 7.86 -1.36
N ALA A 107 5.78 6.60 -0.95
CA ALA A 107 4.95 5.62 -1.66
C ALA A 107 3.48 5.65 -1.22
N ALA A 108 3.18 6.23 -0.05
CA ALA A 108 1.84 6.23 0.52
C ALA A 108 0.77 6.87 -0.40
N PRO A 109 1.00 8.05 -1.01
CA PRO A 109 0.02 8.68 -1.89
C PRO A 109 -0.14 7.96 -3.24
N VAL A 110 0.86 7.18 -3.69
CA VAL A 110 0.82 6.56 -5.04
C VAL A 110 -0.40 5.68 -5.20
N GLN A 111 -0.67 4.82 -4.25
CA GLN A 111 -1.85 3.95 -4.25
C GLN A 111 -2.82 4.25 -3.09
N ASN A 112 -2.71 5.46 -2.51
CA ASN A 112 -3.56 5.83 -1.39
C ASN A 112 -3.63 4.68 -0.38
N ILE A 113 -2.50 4.36 0.28
CA ILE A 113 -2.43 3.21 1.20
C ILE A 113 -3.54 3.29 2.22
N GLY A 114 -4.09 2.14 2.59
CA GLY A 114 -5.21 2.11 3.54
C GLY A 114 -5.39 0.75 4.19
N ALA A 115 -5.80 0.79 5.45
CA ALA A 115 -6.11 -0.38 6.25
C ALA A 115 -7.08 0.00 7.38
N TYR A 116 -7.85 -0.97 7.84
CA TYR A 116 -8.73 -0.84 9.02
C TYR A 116 -9.61 0.42 9.04
N GLY A 117 -10.21 0.74 7.88
CA GLY A 117 -11.15 1.85 7.74
C GLY A 117 -10.50 3.24 7.61
N CYS A 118 -9.17 3.31 7.47
CA CYS A 118 -8.42 4.55 7.23
C CYS A 118 -7.65 4.47 5.91
N GLU A 119 -7.48 5.60 5.26
CA GLU A 119 -6.67 5.76 4.05
C GLU A 119 -5.73 6.96 4.21
N ALA A 120 -4.60 6.95 3.50
CA ALA A 120 -3.61 8.04 3.57
C ALA A 120 -4.21 9.40 3.15
N LYS A 121 -5.15 9.40 2.19
CA LYS A 121 -5.89 10.62 1.78
C LYS A 121 -6.65 11.30 2.90
N ASP A 122 -6.99 10.57 3.98
CA ASP A 122 -7.74 11.14 5.11
C ASP A 122 -6.92 12.19 5.86
N VAL A 123 -5.60 12.18 5.70
CA VAL A 123 -4.66 13.08 6.39
C VAL A 123 -3.71 13.81 5.45
N ILE A 124 -3.46 13.34 4.23
CA ILE A 124 -2.58 14.02 3.26
C ILE A 124 -3.25 15.34 2.84
N GLU A 125 -2.50 16.45 2.98
CA GLU A 125 -2.89 17.76 2.49
C GLU A 125 -2.20 18.12 1.19
N ARG A 126 -0.90 17.78 1.08
CA ARG A 126 -0.07 18.08 -0.10
C ARG A 126 0.92 16.98 -0.38
N VAL A 127 1.29 16.87 -1.64
CA VAL A 127 2.37 16.01 -2.11
C VAL A 127 3.38 16.86 -2.86
N GLU A 128 4.60 16.91 -2.34
CA GLU A 128 5.75 17.53 -2.98
C GLU A 128 6.43 16.54 -3.91
N MET A 129 6.78 16.95 -5.11
CA MET A 129 7.36 16.08 -6.11
C MET A 129 8.35 16.81 -7.02
N TYR A 130 9.35 16.11 -7.47
CA TYR A 130 10.26 16.54 -8.52
C TYR A 130 9.70 16.13 -9.88
N CYS A 131 9.52 17.10 -10.79
CA CYS A 131 9.14 16.84 -12.16
C CYS A 131 10.38 16.53 -12.99
N VAL A 132 10.48 15.31 -13.52
CA VAL A 132 11.69 14.85 -14.23
C VAL A 132 11.89 15.61 -15.55
N GLU A 133 10.81 15.98 -16.23
CA GLU A 133 10.86 16.70 -17.51
C GLU A 133 11.38 18.13 -17.36
N THR A 134 10.92 18.84 -16.34
CA THR A 134 11.24 20.28 -16.14
C THR A 134 12.39 20.53 -15.15
N GLY A 135 12.77 19.52 -14.37
CA GLY A 135 13.77 19.67 -13.30
C GLY A 135 13.30 20.53 -12.12
N THR A 136 12.00 20.77 -11.98
CA THR A 136 11.42 21.65 -10.96
C THR A 136 10.69 20.88 -9.87
N ILE A 137 10.60 21.50 -8.69
CA ILE A 137 9.74 20.99 -7.61
C ILE A 137 8.33 21.53 -7.82
N LEU A 138 7.36 20.63 -7.74
CA LEU A 138 5.93 20.89 -7.80
C LEU A 138 5.29 20.43 -6.49
N THR A 139 4.23 21.14 -6.10
CA THR A 139 3.38 20.72 -4.97
C THR A 139 1.95 20.57 -5.45
N LEU A 140 1.32 19.47 -5.13
CA LEU A 140 -0.05 19.17 -5.51
C LEU A 140 -0.90 19.02 -4.24
N ASP A 141 -1.97 19.81 -4.14
CA ASP A 141 -2.94 19.67 -3.05
C ASP A 141 -3.70 18.34 -3.15
N ALA A 142 -4.12 17.77 -2.03
CA ALA A 142 -4.83 16.50 -1.97
C ALA A 142 -6.06 16.42 -2.88
N ALA A 143 -6.78 17.54 -3.04
CA ALA A 143 -7.95 17.64 -3.93
C ALA A 143 -7.62 17.35 -5.41
N HIS A 144 -6.37 17.58 -5.81
CA HIS A 144 -5.90 17.36 -7.18
C HIS A 144 -5.14 16.03 -7.34
N CYS A 145 -4.88 15.31 -6.25
CA CYS A 145 -4.21 14.00 -6.29
C CYS A 145 -5.08 12.86 -6.85
N GLY A 146 -6.38 13.09 -7.09
CA GLY A 146 -7.28 12.07 -7.64
C GLY A 146 -7.37 10.80 -6.79
N PHE A 147 -7.31 10.94 -5.46
CA PHE A 147 -7.32 9.80 -4.55
C PHE A 147 -8.62 9.01 -4.61
N GLY A 148 -8.48 7.71 -4.85
CA GLY A 148 -9.54 6.72 -4.82
C GLY A 148 -9.11 5.45 -4.08
N TYR A 149 -9.93 4.40 -4.15
CA TYR A 149 -9.55 3.10 -3.59
C TYR A 149 -8.39 2.48 -4.36
N ARG A 150 -7.20 2.49 -3.78
CA ARG A 150 -5.93 2.08 -4.40
C ARG A 150 -5.58 2.85 -5.66
N GLU A 151 -6.03 4.11 -5.77
CA GLU A 151 -5.90 4.96 -6.94
C GLU A 151 -5.42 6.37 -6.59
N SER A 152 -4.66 6.97 -7.54
CA SER A 152 -4.25 8.36 -7.55
C SER A 152 -3.72 8.76 -8.93
N VAL A 153 -3.54 10.07 -9.16
CA VAL A 153 -2.90 10.58 -10.40
C VAL A 153 -1.47 10.06 -10.59
N PHE A 154 -0.78 9.69 -9.52
CA PHE A 154 0.59 9.14 -9.57
C PHE A 154 0.68 7.76 -10.21
N LYS A 155 -0.44 7.05 -10.34
CA LYS A 155 -0.52 5.77 -11.07
C LYS A 155 -0.89 5.95 -12.53
N HIS A 156 -1.37 7.11 -12.93
CA HIS A 156 -1.88 7.45 -14.26
C HIS A 156 -1.10 8.61 -14.89
N ASP A 157 -1.64 9.81 -14.86
CA ASP A 157 -1.14 10.98 -15.59
C ASP A 157 0.29 11.40 -15.18
N LEU A 158 0.65 11.20 -13.93
CA LEU A 158 1.97 11.53 -13.38
C LEU A 158 2.92 10.33 -13.29
N LYS A 159 2.47 9.12 -13.67
CA LYS A 159 3.31 7.93 -13.65
C LYS A 159 4.52 8.09 -14.57
N GLY A 160 5.72 7.85 -14.02
CA GLY A 160 6.97 7.97 -14.78
C GLY A 160 7.35 9.42 -15.14
N ARG A 161 6.65 10.43 -14.61
CA ARG A 161 6.92 11.85 -14.86
C ARG A 161 7.39 12.60 -13.62
N VAL A 162 7.02 12.10 -12.46
CA VAL A 162 7.37 12.73 -11.17
C VAL A 162 7.97 11.74 -10.18
N ILE A 163 8.77 12.27 -9.26
CA ILE A 163 9.32 11.56 -8.11
C ILE A 163 8.86 12.28 -6.86
N ILE A 164 8.10 11.63 -6.00
CA ILE A 164 7.63 12.21 -4.74
C ILE A 164 8.83 12.38 -3.80
N THR A 165 9.00 13.60 -3.30
CA THR A 165 10.11 14.01 -2.41
C THR A 165 9.65 14.16 -0.96
N ALA A 166 8.42 14.59 -0.74
CA ALA A 166 7.80 14.69 0.59
C ALA A 166 6.28 14.64 0.52
N ILE A 167 5.65 14.41 1.66
CA ILE A 167 4.22 14.62 1.87
C ILE A 167 3.98 15.59 3.03
N GLU A 168 2.92 16.35 2.97
CA GLU A 168 2.40 17.11 4.10
C GLU A 168 1.11 16.45 4.57
N ILE A 169 1.04 16.17 5.87
CA ILE A 169 -0.13 15.54 6.50
C ILE A 169 -0.64 16.42 7.63
N ARG A 170 -1.96 16.40 7.85
CA ARG A 170 -2.61 17.05 9.00
C ARG A 170 -3.11 16.00 9.96
N LEU A 171 -2.65 16.09 11.20
CA LEU A 171 -3.03 15.20 12.30
C LEU A 171 -3.76 15.98 13.39
N SER A 172 -4.61 15.31 14.18
CA SER A 172 -5.47 15.95 15.19
C SER A 172 -4.99 15.65 16.60
N HIS A 173 -5.08 16.66 17.49
CA HIS A 173 -4.96 16.43 18.93
C HIS A 173 -6.25 15.85 19.54
N THR A 174 -7.39 16.01 18.84
CA THR A 174 -8.67 15.48 19.30
C THR A 174 -8.82 14.01 18.93
N PRO A 175 -9.15 13.13 19.88
CA PRO A 175 -9.40 11.71 19.61
C PRO A 175 -10.52 11.49 18.58
N ARG A 176 -10.24 10.68 17.57
CA ARG A 176 -11.19 10.25 16.52
C ARG A 176 -11.01 8.76 16.20
N PRO A 177 -11.19 7.86 17.19
CA PRO A 177 -10.91 6.44 17.00
C PRO A 177 -11.83 5.83 15.93
N LYS A 178 -11.26 5.08 14.98
CA LYS A 178 -11.99 4.30 13.99
C LYS A 178 -11.85 2.81 14.33
N LEU A 179 -12.81 2.24 15.04
CA LEU A 179 -12.73 0.87 15.59
C LEU A 179 -13.59 -0.15 14.83
N GLY A 180 -14.56 0.29 14.04
CA GLY A 180 -15.59 -0.56 13.42
C GLY A 180 -15.12 -1.50 12.32
N TYR A 181 -13.82 -1.76 12.17
CA TYR A 181 -13.31 -2.65 11.13
C TYR A 181 -12.78 -3.97 11.70
N GLY A 182 -13.47 -5.09 11.39
CA GLY A 182 -13.05 -6.42 11.78
C GLY A 182 -12.91 -6.59 13.29
N ASP A 183 -11.76 -7.10 13.75
CA ASP A 183 -11.50 -7.41 15.16
C ASP A 183 -10.92 -6.24 15.96
N VAL A 184 -10.81 -5.03 15.37
CA VAL A 184 -10.08 -3.91 15.98
C VAL A 184 -10.70 -3.50 17.31
N GLU A 185 -12.01 -3.32 17.37
CA GLU A 185 -12.71 -2.91 18.58
C GLU A 185 -12.48 -3.90 19.74
N ARG A 186 -12.69 -5.19 19.50
CA ARG A 186 -12.45 -6.25 20.49
C ARG A 186 -11.02 -6.24 21.02
N GLU A 187 -10.04 -6.10 20.12
CA GLU A 187 -8.62 -6.09 20.48
C GLU A 187 -8.22 -4.83 21.26
N VAL A 188 -8.85 -3.68 20.97
CA VAL A 188 -8.64 -2.42 21.68
C VAL A 188 -9.29 -2.48 23.08
N GLU A 189 -10.50 -3.00 23.22
CA GLU A 189 -11.16 -3.21 24.48
C GLU A 189 -10.36 -4.14 25.42
N ALA A 190 -9.83 -5.22 24.87
CA ALA A 190 -8.97 -6.15 25.62
C ALA A 190 -7.68 -5.49 26.16
N ARG A 191 -7.30 -4.30 25.62
CA ARG A 191 -6.14 -3.49 26.07
C ARG A 191 -6.52 -2.34 26.99
N GLY A 192 -7.81 -2.23 27.38
CA GLY A 192 -8.28 -1.19 28.32
C GLY A 192 -8.81 0.08 27.65
N GLY A 193 -9.25 0.01 26.40
CA GLY A 193 -9.97 1.08 25.72
C GLY A 193 -9.20 1.84 24.65
N ALA A 194 -9.88 2.79 23.99
CA ALA A 194 -9.45 3.46 22.78
C ALA A 194 -8.44 4.60 23.02
N THR A 195 -7.23 4.26 23.39
CA THR A 195 -6.09 5.19 23.36
C THR A 195 -5.29 5.00 22.06
N LEU A 196 -4.55 6.02 21.60
CA LEU A 196 -3.66 5.92 20.44
C LEU A 196 -2.73 4.70 20.52
N ARG A 197 -2.11 4.50 21.70
CA ARG A 197 -1.21 3.36 21.94
C ARG A 197 -1.95 2.03 21.80
N ASN A 198 -3.10 1.89 22.46
CA ASN A 198 -3.87 0.64 22.43
C ASN A 198 -4.35 0.30 21.02
N ILE A 199 -4.77 1.31 20.23
CA ILE A 199 -5.16 1.13 18.83
C ILE A 199 -3.96 0.67 18.00
N ARG A 200 -2.81 1.36 18.09
CA ARG A 200 -1.59 0.94 17.41
C ARG A 200 -1.20 -0.50 17.77
N GLU A 201 -1.16 -0.83 19.06
CA GLU A 201 -0.80 -2.17 19.53
C GLU A 201 -1.79 -3.24 19.06
N ALA A 202 -3.10 -2.94 19.07
CA ALA A 202 -4.14 -3.83 18.56
C ALA A 202 -3.95 -4.09 17.04
N ILE A 203 -3.78 -3.03 16.25
CA ILE A 203 -3.51 -3.14 14.81
C ILE A 203 -2.24 -3.96 14.55
N CYS A 204 -1.14 -3.66 15.24
CA CYS A 204 0.11 -4.41 15.10
C CYS A 204 -0.08 -5.90 15.43
N SER A 205 -0.81 -6.20 16.52
CA SER A 205 -1.12 -7.59 16.92
C SER A 205 -1.94 -8.32 15.86
N ILE A 206 -3.03 -7.70 15.37
CA ILE A 206 -3.87 -8.26 14.32
C ILE A 206 -3.05 -8.53 13.05
N ARG A 207 -2.21 -7.57 12.65
CA ARG A 207 -1.39 -7.69 11.43
C ARG A 207 -0.36 -8.82 11.55
N ARG A 208 0.39 -8.88 12.65
CA ARG A 208 1.37 -9.96 12.91
C ARG A 208 0.71 -11.34 12.97
N ALA A 209 -0.52 -11.44 13.47
CA ALA A 209 -1.26 -12.69 13.50
C ALA A 209 -1.72 -13.15 12.11
N LYS A 210 -2.05 -12.21 11.20
CA LYS A 210 -2.66 -12.51 9.90
C LYS A 210 -1.68 -12.49 8.73
N LEU A 211 -0.67 -11.60 8.75
CA LEU A 211 0.24 -11.39 7.63
C LEU A 211 1.58 -12.09 7.84
N PRO A 212 2.15 -12.70 6.81
CA PRO A 212 3.50 -13.23 6.88
C PRO A 212 4.52 -12.08 6.95
N ASP A 213 5.56 -12.26 7.76
CA ASP A 213 6.70 -11.36 7.77
C ASP A 213 7.50 -11.53 6.47
N PRO A 214 7.68 -10.48 5.65
CA PRO A 214 8.45 -10.58 4.41
C PRO A 214 9.91 -10.99 4.60
N ALA A 215 10.48 -10.73 5.78
CA ALA A 215 11.84 -11.16 6.11
C ALA A 215 11.95 -12.68 6.32
N VAL A 216 10.84 -13.35 6.66
CA VAL A 216 10.78 -14.80 6.92
C VAL A 216 10.21 -15.55 5.73
N LEU A 217 9.15 -15.00 5.12
CA LEU A 217 8.46 -15.62 3.99
C LEU A 217 8.20 -14.56 2.92
N GLY A 218 8.91 -14.66 1.79
CA GLY A 218 8.87 -13.70 0.70
C GLY A 218 7.43 -13.45 0.22
N ASN A 219 7.02 -12.19 0.23
CA ASN A 219 5.70 -11.74 -0.23
C ASN A 219 5.71 -10.24 -0.56
N ALA A 220 4.69 -9.75 -1.27
CA ALA A 220 4.48 -8.35 -1.64
C ALA A 220 3.24 -7.74 -0.97
N GLY A 221 2.87 -8.24 0.21
CA GLY A 221 1.61 -7.85 0.85
C GLY A 221 0.39 -8.43 0.12
N SER A 222 -0.72 -7.69 0.11
CA SER A 222 -1.91 -8.10 -0.64
C SER A 222 -1.61 -8.08 -2.13
N PHE A 223 -1.69 -9.24 -2.78
CA PHE A 223 -1.40 -9.36 -4.19
C PHE A 223 -2.58 -8.94 -5.08
N PHE A 224 -3.80 -9.06 -4.56
CA PHE A 224 -5.02 -8.75 -5.28
C PHE A 224 -5.80 -7.62 -4.61
N LYS A 225 -6.49 -6.80 -5.43
CA LYS A 225 -7.45 -5.80 -4.98
C LYS A 225 -8.79 -6.44 -4.65
N ASN A 226 -9.54 -5.81 -3.76
CA ASN A 226 -10.96 -6.08 -3.62
C ASN A 226 -11.69 -5.59 -4.90
N PRO A 227 -12.43 -6.44 -5.63
CA PRO A 227 -13.14 -6.02 -6.81
C PRO A 227 -14.30 -5.08 -6.45
N VAL A 228 -14.46 -4.03 -7.23
CA VAL A 228 -15.61 -3.13 -7.16
C VAL A 228 -16.52 -3.46 -8.35
N VAL A 229 -17.72 -3.91 -8.05
CA VAL A 229 -18.68 -4.42 -9.06
C VAL A 229 -19.96 -3.59 -9.07
N GLU A 230 -20.70 -3.66 -10.16
CA GLU A 230 -22.04 -3.08 -10.27
C GLU A 230 -23.03 -3.79 -9.32
N ALA A 231 -24.01 -3.05 -8.80
CA ALA A 231 -24.97 -3.57 -7.83
C ALA A 231 -25.65 -4.89 -8.25
N PRO A 232 -26.11 -5.09 -9.51
CA PRO A 232 -26.73 -6.36 -9.91
C PRO A 232 -25.80 -7.58 -9.81
N VAL A 233 -24.48 -7.38 -10.03
CA VAL A 233 -23.48 -8.45 -9.85
C VAL A 233 -23.35 -8.83 -8.38
N ALA A 234 -23.27 -7.80 -7.50
CA ALA A 234 -23.21 -8.03 -6.07
C ALA A 234 -24.49 -8.70 -5.53
N GLU A 235 -25.67 -8.24 -5.94
CA GLU A 235 -26.96 -8.82 -5.54
C GLU A 235 -27.06 -10.29 -5.89
N ARG A 236 -26.68 -10.67 -7.11
CA ARG A 236 -26.64 -12.08 -7.54
C ARG A 236 -25.74 -12.90 -6.64
N LEU A 237 -24.53 -12.41 -6.36
CA LEU A 237 -23.57 -13.13 -5.53
C LEU A 237 -24.03 -13.21 -4.07
N LEU A 238 -24.63 -12.15 -3.53
CA LEU A 238 -25.14 -12.14 -2.15
C LEU A 238 -26.39 -13.02 -1.98
N ALA A 239 -27.18 -13.19 -3.02
CA ALA A 239 -28.29 -14.15 -3.00
C ALA A 239 -27.79 -15.60 -2.89
N GLU A 240 -26.67 -15.93 -3.54
CA GLU A 240 -26.04 -17.26 -3.49
C GLU A 240 -25.14 -17.43 -2.24
N TYR A 241 -24.47 -16.36 -1.82
CA TYR A 241 -23.52 -16.34 -0.70
C TYR A 241 -23.85 -15.21 0.29
N PRO A 242 -24.88 -15.36 1.14
CA PRO A 242 -25.31 -14.29 2.06
C PRO A 242 -24.27 -13.87 3.11
N ASP A 243 -23.30 -14.73 3.38
CA ASP A 243 -22.19 -14.49 4.34
C ASP A 243 -20.99 -13.78 3.70
N MET A 244 -21.05 -13.42 2.40
CA MET A 244 -19.95 -12.76 1.71
C MET A 244 -19.76 -11.32 2.23
N PRO A 245 -18.58 -10.97 2.80
CA PRO A 245 -18.31 -9.60 3.24
C PRO A 245 -18.28 -8.65 2.03
N HIS A 246 -19.00 -7.54 2.16
CA HIS A 246 -19.08 -6.51 1.14
C HIS A 246 -19.19 -5.13 1.75
N TYR A 247 -18.88 -4.10 0.98
CA TYR A 247 -18.82 -2.71 1.43
C TYR A 247 -19.36 -1.79 0.34
N ALA A 248 -19.99 -0.70 0.74
CA ALA A 248 -20.41 0.33 -0.20
C ALA A 248 -19.18 0.93 -0.93
N ALA A 249 -19.34 1.22 -2.21
CA ALA A 249 -18.37 1.92 -3.04
C ALA A 249 -19.05 3.13 -3.73
N PRO A 250 -18.28 4.11 -4.26
CA PRO A 250 -18.86 5.24 -4.98
C PRO A 250 -19.79 4.81 -6.12
N GLU A 251 -20.69 5.71 -6.50
CA GLU A 251 -21.61 5.54 -7.64
C GLU A 251 -22.55 4.33 -7.50
N GLY A 252 -22.92 3.94 -6.26
CA GLY A 252 -23.80 2.82 -6.00
C GLY A 252 -23.20 1.44 -6.27
N ARG A 253 -21.89 1.38 -6.54
CA ARG A 253 -21.17 0.12 -6.70
C ARG A 253 -20.90 -0.55 -5.36
N ILE A 254 -20.51 -1.81 -5.39
CA ILE A 254 -20.24 -2.64 -4.21
C ILE A 254 -18.82 -3.21 -4.32
N LYS A 255 -18.05 -3.05 -3.25
CA LYS A 255 -16.72 -3.65 -3.10
C LYS A 255 -16.84 -5.00 -2.40
N LEU A 256 -16.43 -6.08 -3.06
CA LEU A 256 -16.44 -7.44 -2.53
C LEU A 256 -15.10 -7.79 -1.88
N ALA A 257 -15.12 -8.67 -0.88
CA ALA A 257 -13.90 -9.12 -0.20
C ALA A 257 -13.16 -10.16 -1.02
N ALA A 258 -12.12 -9.76 -1.77
CA ALA A 258 -11.32 -10.69 -2.58
C ALA A 258 -10.71 -11.83 -1.77
N GLY A 259 -10.29 -11.58 -0.53
CA GLY A 259 -9.78 -12.64 0.35
C GLY A 259 -10.81 -13.73 0.62
N TRP A 260 -12.08 -13.37 0.78
CA TRP A 260 -13.18 -14.33 0.92
C TRP A 260 -13.42 -15.10 -0.40
N LEU A 261 -13.41 -14.39 -1.53
CA LEU A 261 -13.58 -15.04 -2.85
C LEU A 261 -12.47 -16.07 -3.11
N ILE A 262 -11.22 -15.73 -2.83
CA ILE A 262 -10.06 -16.62 -3.00
C ILE A 262 -10.16 -17.82 -2.03
N ASP A 263 -10.52 -17.60 -0.77
CA ASP A 263 -10.73 -18.66 0.22
C ASP A 263 -11.84 -19.62 -0.22
N ARG A 264 -13.00 -19.09 -0.62
CA ARG A 264 -14.14 -19.90 -1.11
C ARG A 264 -13.89 -20.56 -2.46
N ALA A 265 -12.96 -20.04 -3.28
CA ALA A 265 -12.48 -20.72 -4.48
C ALA A 265 -11.54 -21.90 -4.18
N GLY A 266 -11.24 -22.18 -2.89
CA GLY A 266 -10.38 -23.27 -2.46
C GLY A 266 -8.89 -22.99 -2.62
N MET A 267 -8.53 -21.71 -2.79
CA MET A 267 -7.13 -21.33 -3.05
C MET A 267 -6.35 -20.94 -1.79
N LYS A 268 -7.00 -20.63 -0.66
CA LYS A 268 -6.32 -20.31 0.58
C LYS A 268 -5.50 -21.49 1.09
N GLY A 269 -4.20 -21.28 1.32
CA GLY A 269 -3.25 -22.33 1.67
C GLY A 269 -2.86 -23.25 0.51
N TYR A 270 -3.45 -23.08 -0.68
CA TYR A 270 -3.04 -23.84 -1.86
C TYR A 270 -1.64 -23.43 -2.32
N ARG A 271 -0.84 -24.44 -2.68
CA ARG A 271 0.56 -24.27 -3.11
C ARG A 271 0.82 -25.06 -4.38
N GLU A 272 1.57 -24.47 -5.29
CA GLU A 272 2.08 -25.12 -6.49
C GLU A 272 3.59 -24.80 -6.61
N GLY A 273 4.42 -25.84 -6.51
CA GLY A 273 5.87 -25.65 -6.47
C GLY A 273 6.34 -24.76 -5.31
N SER A 274 7.04 -23.69 -5.64
CA SER A 274 7.55 -22.70 -4.68
C SER A 274 6.61 -21.54 -4.39
N VAL A 275 5.46 -21.43 -5.06
CA VAL A 275 4.50 -20.35 -4.87
C VAL A 275 3.22 -20.88 -4.21
N GLY A 276 2.62 -20.09 -3.32
CA GLY A 276 1.35 -20.44 -2.69
C GLY A 276 0.53 -19.23 -2.28
N VAL A 277 -0.73 -19.48 -1.93
CA VAL A 277 -1.58 -18.54 -1.20
C VAL A 277 -1.35 -18.74 0.29
N HIS A 278 -1.09 -17.66 1.01
CA HIS A 278 -0.84 -17.75 2.46
C HIS A 278 -2.05 -18.33 3.21
N GLU A 279 -1.80 -19.23 4.17
CA GLU A 279 -2.82 -19.99 4.88
C GLU A 279 -3.75 -19.16 5.78
N ARG A 280 -3.29 -18.00 6.28
CA ARG A 280 -4.06 -17.10 7.16
C ARG A 280 -4.60 -15.88 6.46
N GLN A 281 -4.03 -15.50 5.29
CA GLN A 281 -4.45 -14.34 4.53
C GLN A 281 -4.45 -14.65 3.02
N ALA A 282 -5.63 -14.93 2.49
CA ALA A 282 -5.81 -15.37 1.11
C ALA A 282 -5.44 -14.32 0.04
N LEU A 283 -5.33 -13.03 0.42
CA LEU A 283 -4.85 -11.98 -0.49
C LEU A 283 -3.35 -12.04 -0.75
N VAL A 284 -2.57 -12.73 0.10
CA VAL A 284 -1.12 -12.72 0.05
C VAL A 284 -0.61 -13.94 -0.68
N LEU A 285 0.10 -13.73 -1.77
CA LEU A 285 0.92 -14.75 -2.41
C LEU A 285 2.29 -14.81 -1.73
N VAL A 286 2.76 -16.02 -1.50
CA VAL A 286 4.03 -16.28 -0.81
C VAL A 286 4.98 -17.08 -1.67
N ASN A 287 6.26 -16.73 -1.59
CA ASN A 287 7.36 -17.47 -2.19
C ASN A 287 8.06 -18.29 -1.08
N HIS A 288 7.96 -19.60 -1.17
CA HIS A 288 8.59 -20.53 -0.24
C HIS A 288 10.10 -20.77 -0.53
N GLY A 289 10.66 -19.99 -1.42
CA GLY A 289 12.05 -20.01 -1.84
C GLY A 289 12.25 -20.47 -3.28
N GLY A 290 13.11 -19.76 -4.01
CA GLY A 290 13.51 -20.08 -5.38
C GLY A 290 12.47 -19.84 -6.48
N ALA A 291 11.28 -19.30 -6.19
CA ALA A 291 10.34 -18.96 -7.26
C ALA A 291 10.78 -17.70 -7.99
N THR A 292 10.69 -17.73 -9.31
CA THR A 292 10.88 -16.58 -10.18
C THR A 292 9.63 -15.68 -10.18
N GLY A 293 9.78 -14.42 -10.57
CA GLY A 293 8.64 -13.51 -10.74
C GLY A 293 7.64 -14.01 -11.79
N GLY A 294 8.12 -14.68 -12.84
CA GLY A 294 7.27 -15.32 -13.86
C GLY A 294 6.39 -16.43 -13.28
N GLU A 295 6.93 -17.28 -12.38
CA GLU A 295 6.15 -18.33 -11.69
C GLU A 295 5.10 -17.71 -10.74
N VAL A 296 5.43 -16.62 -10.03
CA VAL A 296 4.47 -15.92 -9.18
C VAL A 296 3.31 -15.36 -10.01
N ILE A 297 3.58 -14.78 -11.18
CA ILE A 297 2.52 -14.27 -12.08
C ILE A 297 1.67 -15.41 -12.67
N ALA A 298 2.30 -16.51 -13.08
CA ALA A 298 1.57 -17.67 -13.59
C ALA A 298 0.62 -18.22 -12.51
N PHE A 299 1.08 -18.34 -11.27
CA PHE A 299 0.28 -18.76 -10.15
C PHE A 299 -0.85 -17.75 -9.81
N ALA A 300 -0.57 -16.43 -9.87
CA ALA A 300 -1.59 -15.41 -9.68
C ALA A 300 -2.73 -15.54 -10.69
N ARG A 301 -2.41 -15.81 -11.97
CA ARG A 301 -3.41 -16.09 -13.02
C ARG A 301 -4.25 -17.33 -12.72
N THR A 302 -3.66 -18.38 -12.13
CA THR A 302 -4.40 -19.56 -11.67
C THR A 302 -5.42 -19.17 -10.60
N VAL A 303 -5.03 -18.35 -9.60
CA VAL A 303 -5.95 -17.84 -8.56
C VAL A 303 -7.08 -17.02 -9.18
N GLN A 304 -6.76 -16.10 -10.10
CA GLN A 304 -7.76 -15.29 -10.82
C GLN A 304 -8.74 -16.15 -11.61
N ALA A 305 -8.22 -17.16 -12.32
CA ALA A 305 -9.07 -18.09 -13.09
C ALA A 305 -10.03 -18.88 -12.20
N LYS A 306 -9.58 -19.33 -11.02
CA LYS A 306 -10.43 -20.07 -10.07
C LYS A 306 -11.53 -19.19 -9.46
N VAL A 307 -11.22 -17.93 -9.16
CA VAL A 307 -12.23 -16.97 -8.68
C VAL A 307 -13.25 -16.68 -9.80
N ARG A 308 -12.79 -16.41 -11.03
CA ARG A 308 -13.67 -16.18 -12.18
C ARG A 308 -14.55 -17.40 -12.50
N GLU A 309 -13.97 -18.61 -12.50
CA GLU A 309 -14.70 -19.85 -12.74
C GLU A 309 -15.87 -20.03 -11.76
N LYS A 310 -15.63 -19.75 -10.47
CA LYS A 310 -16.60 -19.98 -9.41
C LYS A 310 -17.65 -18.87 -9.28
N PHE A 311 -17.23 -17.60 -9.39
CA PHE A 311 -18.08 -16.45 -9.06
C PHE A 311 -18.48 -15.59 -10.25
N GLY A 312 -17.84 -15.79 -11.41
CA GLY A 312 -18.02 -14.94 -12.59
C GLY A 312 -17.53 -13.50 -12.36
N THR A 313 -16.59 -13.31 -11.42
CA THR A 313 -16.04 -12.00 -11.06
C THR A 313 -14.53 -12.02 -11.20
N GLU A 314 -13.97 -10.95 -11.77
CA GLU A 314 -12.52 -10.78 -11.89
C GLU A 314 -11.95 -10.16 -10.61
N ILE A 315 -10.71 -10.51 -10.28
CA ILE A 315 -9.89 -9.84 -9.25
C ILE A 315 -8.60 -9.34 -9.90
N ASP A 316 -8.30 -8.06 -9.72
CA ASP A 316 -7.10 -7.44 -10.27
C ASP A 316 -5.92 -7.56 -9.32
N THR A 317 -4.71 -7.51 -9.88
CA THR A 317 -3.50 -7.40 -9.08
C THR A 317 -3.36 -6.01 -8.47
N GLU A 318 -2.91 -5.94 -7.20
CA GLU A 318 -2.53 -4.70 -6.52
C GLU A 318 -1.03 -4.41 -6.69
N VAL A 319 -0.23 -5.47 -6.79
CA VAL A 319 1.23 -5.41 -6.92
C VAL A 319 1.63 -4.84 -8.29
N ASN A 320 2.62 -3.94 -8.29
CA ASN A 320 3.22 -3.42 -9.52
C ASN A 320 4.16 -4.46 -10.12
N ILE A 321 3.90 -4.83 -11.35
CA ILE A 321 4.69 -5.82 -12.10
C ILE A 321 5.67 -5.08 -13.01
N LEU A 322 6.97 -5.39 -12.90
CA LEU A 322 8.06 -4.77 -13.66
C LEU A 322 8.84 -5.81 -14.46
#